data_b6da45b4db3265887537a1bc28dc540e
#
_entry.id   b6da45b4db3265887537a1bc28dc540e
#
_cell.length_a   1.000
_cell.length_b   1.000
_cell.length_c   1.000
_cell.angle_alpha   90.00
_cell.angle_beta   90.00
_cell.angle_gamma   90.00
#
_symmetry.space_group_name_H-M   'P 1'
#
loop_
_entity.id
_entity.type
_entity.pdbx_description
1 polymer ?
#
loop_
_entity_poly.entity_id
_entity_poly.type
_entity_poly.pdbx_seq_one_letter_code
_entity_poly.pdbx_strand_id
1 'polypeptide(L)'
;MAPPRRAPDQRVPDRQVPTRRVAAEAARRILLPLALMALVTLGLGLLITKVLEHSTLVAQDEAVSREIAQERTPFWNEVTHYGSMLSDTPVIIVVTTITAILFRVVYGRLRESVFLVAVVCAQSAIFLLATVFAQRARPHVPHLDPAPPTSSYPSGHTSAAVAFYCGTALVLTLHTHRHTILNALWWLLGAGAALAVGLSRLYRGMHHLTDVSWGYVLGIFCVVVLAQALLLRPITASRRAATKRAVRGAALT
;
A
#
# COMPACT_ATOMS: atom_id res chain seq x y z
N MET A 1 -35.06 60.31 6.26
CA MET A 1 -35.24 58.85 6.10
C MET A 1 -33.91 58.20 6.48
N ALA A 2 -33.78 57.60 7.67
CA ALA A 2 -32.56 57.02 8.18
C ALA A 2 -32.40 55.61 7.60
N PRO A 3 -31.18 55.16 7.22
CA PRO A 3 -30.97 53.79 6.69
C PRO A 3 -31.19 52.74 7.79
N PRO A 4 -31.70 51.54 7.44
CA PRO A 4 -31.98 50.50 8.40
C PRO A 4 -30.66 50.00 9.05
N ARG A 5 -30.63 49.91 10.38
CA ARG A 5 -29.54 49.34 11.16
C ARG A 5 -29.37 47.88 10.74
N ARG A 6 -28.16 47.52 10.24
CA ARG A 6 -27.77 46.13 10.02
C ARG A 6 -27.82 45.37 11.35
N ALA A 7 -28.57 44.30 11.37
CA ALA A 7 -28.60 43.37 12.49
C ALA A 7 -27.16 42.85 12.80
N PRO A 8 -26.81 42.67 14.08
CA PRO A 8 -25.49 42.15 14.44
C PRO A 8 -25.29 40.78 13.82
N ASP A 9 -24.13 40.63 13.17
CA ASP A 9 -23.64 39.41 12.56
C ASP A 9 -23.63 38.29 13.61
N GLN A 10 -24.64 37.44 13.61
CA GLN A 10 -24.71 36.26 14.46
C GLN A 10 -23.65 35.28 13.97
N ARG A 11 -22.41 35.45 14.42
CA ARG A 11 -21.36 34.45 14.24
C ARG A 11 -21.82 33.15 14.91
N VAL A 12 -22.33 32.24 14.08
CA VAL A 12 -22.63 30.87 14.51
C VAL A 12 -21.34 30.29 15.12
N PRO A 13 -21.34 29.92 16.40
CA PRO A 13 -20.15 29.41 17.04
C PRO A 13 -19.65 28.19 16.25
N ASP A 14 -18.36 28.20 15.91
CA ASP A 14 -17.69 27.12 15.21
C ASP A 14 -17.77 25.87 16.12
N ARG A 15 -18.83 25.07 15.96
CA ARG A 15 -19.02 23.82 16.70
C ARG A 15 -17.89 22.88 16.30
N GLN A 16 -16.81 22.91 17.06
CA GLN A 16 -15.71 21.98 16.93
C GLN A 16 -16.25 20.56 17.04
N VAL A 17 -16.18 19.80 15.95
CA VAL A 17 -16.52 18.37 16.01
C VAL A 17 -15.58 17.70 17.01
N PRO A 18 -16.11 16.98 18.02
CA PRO A 18 -15.31 16.39 19.07
C PRO A 18 -14.17 15.57 18.45
N THR A 19 -12.95 15.76 18.94
CA THR A 19 -11.75 15.02 18.50
C THR A 19 -11.96 13.50 18.53
N ARG A 20 -12.76 13.01 19.48
CA ARG A 20 -13.19 11.60 19.60
C ARG A 20 -13.91 11.08 18.34
N ARG A 21 -14.77 11.87 17.69
CA ARG A 21 -15.47 11.44 16.45
C ARG A 21 -14.53 11.35 15.27
N VAL A 22 -13.56 12.25 15.16
CA VAL A 22 -12.53 12.20 14.10
C VAL A 22 -11.62 11.01 14.30
N ALA A 23 -11.20 10.75 15.54
CA ALA A 23 -10.39 9.59 15.86
C ALA A 23 -11.13 8.26 15.60
N ALA A 24 -12.40 8.16 15.97
CA ALA A 24 -13.23 6.98 15.69
C ALA A 24 -13.42 6.75 14.19
N GLU A 25 -13.62 7.79 13.39
CA GLU A 25 -13.73 7.69 11.94
C GLU A 25 -12.40 7.25 11.30
N ALA A 26 -11.27 7.80 11.76
CA ALA A 26 -9.94 7.37 11.33
C ALA A 26 -9.67 5.91 11.69
N ALA A 27 -10.00 5.51 12.92
CA ALA A 27 -9.88 4.13 13.37
C ALA A 27 -10.71 3.19 12.49
N ARG A 28 -11.98 3.52 12.24
CA ARG A 28 -12.87 2.68 11.42
C ARG A 28 -12.43 2.58 9.97
N ARG A 29 -11.95 3.67 9.36
CA ARG A 29 -11.59 3.69 7.93
C ARG A 29 -10.18 3.23 7.62
N ILE A 30 -9.28 3.28 8.57
CA ILE A 30 -7.86 2.95 8.35
C ILE A 30 -7.45 1.78 9.24
N LEU A 31 -7.52 1.93 10.57
CA LEU A 31 -6.93 0.95 11.48
C LEU A 31 -7.67 -0.39 11.44
N LEU A 32 -9.01 -0.39 11.41
CA LEU A 32 -9.78 -1.63 11.39
C LEU A 32 -9.51 -2.46 10.12
N PRO A 33 -9.58 -1.90 8.88
CA PRO A 33 -9.24 -2.67 7.68
C PRO A 33 -7.79 -3.16 7.67
N LEU A 34 -6.83 -2.33 8.11
CA LEU A 34 -5.42 -2.74 8.17
C LEU A 34 -5.18 -3.83 9.22
N ALA A 35 -5.82 -3.74 10.39
CA ALA A 35 -5.75 -4.78 11.41
C ALA A 35 -6.37 -6.09 10.92
N LEU A 36 -7.51 -6.03 10.23
CA LEU A 36 -8.13 -7.21 9.62
C LEU A 36 -7.19 -7.83 8.57
N MET A 37 -6.59 -7.01 7.71
CA MET A 37 -5.61 -7.48 6.73
C MET A 37 -4.39 -8.12 7.39
N ALA A 38 -3.90 -7.57 8.50
CA ALA A 38 -2.81 -8.15 9.28
C ALA A 38 -3.20 -9.52 9.84
N LEU A 39 -4.41 -9.65 10.40
CA LEU A 39 -4.92 -10.92 10.91
C LEU A 39 -5.09 -11.97 9.80
N VAL A 40 -5.62 -11.57 8.64
CA VAL A 40 -5.77 -12.47 7.49
C VAL A 40 -4.40 -12.90 6.97
N THR A 41 -3.46 -11.96 6.82
CA THR A 41 -2.07 -12.25 6.38
C THR A 41 -1.40 -13.23 7.33
N LEU A 42 -1.48 -12.97 8.63
CA LEU A 42 -0.93 -13.86 9.66
C LEU A 42 -1.60 -15.25 9.63
N GLY A 43 -2.94 -15.28 9.59
CA GLY A 43 -3.72 -16.52 9.56
C GLY A 43 -3.38 -17.39 8.35
N LEU A 44 -3.26 -16.79 7.16
CA LEU A 44 -2.83 -17.50 5.95
C LEU A 44 -1.38 -18.00 6.06
N GLY A 45 -0.47 -17.18 6.61
CA GLY A 45 0.90 -17.61 6.83
C GLY A 45 0.98 -18.83 7.75
N LEU A 46 0.28 -18.81 8.87
CA LEU A 46 0.20 -19.94 9.80
C LEU A 46 -0.49 -21.15 9.16
N LEU A 47 -1.56 -20.95 8.39
CA LEU A 47 -2.23 -22.02 7.65
C LEU A 47 -1.28 -22.73 6.69
N ILE A 48 -0.52 -21.96 5.87
CA ILE A 48 0.43 -22.53 4.91
C ILE A 48 1.55 -23.28 5.63
N THR A 49 2.08 -22.75 6.72
CA THR A 49 3.27 -23.28 7.40
C THR A 49 2.98 -24.37 8.42
N LYS A 50 1.78 -24.45 9.00
CA LYS A 50 1.45 -25.40 10.07
C LYS A 50 0.43 -26.45 9.69
N VAL A 51 -0.47 -26.12 8.75
CA VAL A 51 -1.56 -27.02 8.35
C VAL A 51 -1.36 -27.59 6.97
N LEU A 52 -0.91 -26.74 6.02
CA LEU A 52 -0.77 -27.12 4.61
C LEU A 52 0.66 -27.52 4.22
N GLU A 53 1.57 -27.66 5.18
CA GLU A 53 3.00 -27.94 4.93
C GLU A 53 3.21 -29.16 4.00
N HIS A 54 2.39 -30.22 4.16
CA HIS A 54 2.45 -31.43 3.34
C HIS A 54 1.36 -31.50 2.26
N SER A 55 0.71 -30.39 1.95
CA SER A 55 -0.34 -30.36 0.94
C SER A 55 0.20 -30.30 -0.49
N THR A 56 -0.64 -30.67 -1.45
CA THR A 56 -0.36 -30.53 -2.88
C THR A 56 -0.09 -29.08 -3.29
N LEU A 57 -0.70 -28.11 -2.62
CA LEU A 57 -0.47 -26.67 -2.87
C LEU A 57 1.00 -26.31 -2.60
N VAL A 58 1.54 -26.68 -1.45
CA VAL A 58 2.95 -26.37 -1.09
C VAL A 58 3.90 -27.16 -1.98
N ALA A 59 3.58 -28.40 -2.32
CA ALA A 59 4.39 -29.19 -3.26
C ALA A 59 4.41 -28.59 -4.67
N GLN A 60 3.30 -28.05 -5.16
CA GLN A 60 3.22 -27.34 -6.45
C GLN A 60 3.99 -26.03 -6.42
N ASP A 61 3.90 -25.27 -5.35
CA ASP A 61 4.60 -24.00 -5.15
C ASP A 61 6.14 -24.21 -5.20
N GLU A 62 6.60 -25.30 -4.59
CA GLU A 62 8.00 -25.74 -4.63
C GLU A 62 8.40 -26.25 -6.03
N ALA A 63 7.51 -26.96 -6.74
CA ALA A 63 7.75 -27.44 -8.10
C ALA A 63 7.93 -26.27 -9.08
N VAL A 64 7.07 -25.25 -9.02
CA VAL A 64 7.21 -24.02 -9.81
C VAL A 64 8.56 -23.34 -9.55
N SER A 65 8.99 -23.28 -8.30
CA SER A 65 10.29 -22.68 -7.95
C SER A 65 11.46 -23.46 -8.57
N ARG A 66 11.38 -24.80 -8.60
CA ARG A 66 12.38 -25.66 -9.23
C ARG A 66 12.40 -25.53 -10.75
N GLU A 67 11.25 -25.50 -11.40
CA GLU A 67 11.15 -25.31 -12.85
C GLU A 67 11.77 -23.97 -13.26
N ILE A 68 11.42 -22.87 -12.59
CA ILE A 68 12.03 -21.56 -12.85
C ILE A 68 13.56 -21.59 -12.65
N ALA A 69 14.04 -22.29 -11.63
CA ALA A 69 15.48 -22.39 -11.36
C ALA A 69 16.26 -23.17 -12.44
N GLN A 70 15.63 -24.14 -13.11
CA GLN A 70 16.23 -24.91 -14.21
C GLN A 70 16.35 -24.08 -15.51
N GLU A 71 15.44 -23.13 -15.72
CA GLU A 71 15.39 -22.27 -16.90
C GLU A 71 16.23 -20.97 -16.77
N ARG A 72 17.09 -20.88 -15.77
CA ARG A 72 17.91 -19.68 -15.53
C ARG A 72 18.98 -19.50 -16.58
N THR A 73 19.15 -18.26 -17.04
CA THR A 73 20.19 -17.86 -17.99
C THR A 73 20.98 -16.66 -17.43
N PRO A 74 22.24 -16.45 -17.86
CA PRO A 74 23.03 -15.29 -17.43
C PRO A 74 22.32 -13.96 -17.71
N PHE A 75 21.68 -13.83 -18.86
CA PHE A 75 20.92 -12.63 -19.22
C PHE A 75 19.77 -12.35 -18.22
N TRP A 76 18.92 -13.35 -17.95
CA TRP A 76 17.81 -13.18 -17.00
C TRP A 76 18.28 -13.06 -15.55
N ASN A 77 19.42 -13.64 -15.19
CA ASN A 77 20.02 -13.43 -13.87
C ASN A 77 20.32 -11.94 -13.64
N GLU A 78 20.85 -11.26 -14.67
CA GLU A 78 21.18 -9.83 -14.59
C GLU A 78 19.92 -8.95 -14.64
N VAL A 79 19.00 -9.20 -15.58
CA VAL A 79 17.73 -8.46 -15.68
C VAL A 79 16.93 -8.52 -14.36
N THR A 80 16.81 -9.73 -13.78
CA THR A 80 16.08 -9.91 -12.52
C THR A 80 16.83 -9.35 -11.31
N HIS A 81 18.15 -9.22 -11.38
CA HIS A 81 18.92 -8.50 -10.35
C HIS A 81 18.47 -7.05 -10.27
N TYR A 82 18.50 -6.31 -11.38
CA TYR A 82 18.01 -4.94 -11.40
C TYR A 82 16.51 -4.85 -11.07
N GLY A 83 15.71 -5.79 -11.56
CA GLY A 83 14.29 -5.87 -11.21
C GLY A 83 14.07 -6.03 -9.69
N SER A 84 14.86 -6.86 -9.02
CA SER A 84 14.80 -7.04 -7.56
C SER A 84 15.22 -5.79 -6.81
N MET A 85 16.30 -5.12 -7.26
CA MET A 85 16.84 -3.90 -6.63
C MET A 85 15.83 -2.75 -6.57
N LEU A 86 14.87 -2.68 -7.50
CA LEU A 86 13.82 -1.65 -7.48
C LEU A 86 13.03 -1.61 -6.17
N SER A 87 13.04 -2.69 -5.40
CA SER A 87 12.31 -2.79 -4.13
C SER A 87 13.17 -3.23 -2.95
N ASP A 88 14.47 -3.09 -3.05
CA ASP A 88 15.35 -3.23 -1.89
C ASP A 88 15.01 -2.17 -0.83
N THR A 89 15.09 -2.55 0.43
CA THR A 89 14.68 -1.67 1.54
C THR A 89 15.31 -0.28 1.48
N PRO A 90 16.64 -0.11 1.27
CA PRO A 90 17.23 1.22 1.15
C PRO A 90 16.66 2.01 -0.04
N VAL A 91 16.45 1.34 -1.18
CA VAL A 91 15.92 1.97 -2.40
C VAL A 91 14.51 2.47 -2.15
N ILE A 92 13.62 1.63 -1.60
CA ILE A 92 12.23 2.03 -1.30
C ILE A 92 12.18 3.20 -0.31
N ILE A 93 13.04 3.22 0.71
CA ILE A 93 13.10 4.33 1.67
C ILE A 93 13.49 5.63 0.94
N VAL A 94 14.56 5.58 0.15
CA VAL A 94 15.08 6.75 -0.57
C VAL A 94 14.06 7.28 -1.58
N VAL A 95 13.55 6.41 -2.47
CA VAL A 95 12.61 6.84 -3.51
C VAL A 95 11.28 7.30 -2.93
N THR A 96 10.79 6.68 -1.85
CA THR A 96 9.58 7.13 -1.15
C THR A 96 9.78 8.52 -0.55
N THR A 97 10.92 8.76 0.09
CA THR A 97 11.25 10.06 0.70
C THR A 97 11.34 11.15 -0.36
N ILE A 98 12.11 10.91 -1.43
CA ILE A 98 12.25 11.87 -2.53
C ILE A 98 10.90 12.17 -3.17
N THR A 99 10.11 11.14 -3.49
CA THR A 99 8.80 11.31 -4.12
C THR A 99 7.80 12.03 -3.20
N ALA A 100 7.82 11.74 -1.90
CA ALA A 100 6.99 12.45 -0.92
C ALA A 100 7.36 13.95 -0.83
N ILE A 101 8.65 14.28 -0.86
CA ILE A 101 9.12 15.66 -0.90
C ILE A 101 8.67 16.33 -2.21
N LEU A 102 8.86 15.67 -3.35
CA LEU A 102 8.42 16.19 -4.66
C LEU A 102 6.91 16.47 -4.67
N PHE A 103 6.09 15.54 -4.17
CA PHE A 103 4.65 15.76 -4.06
C PHE A 103 4.32 16.96 -3.17
N ARG A 104 5.05 17.15 -2.06
CA ARG A 104 4.85 18.31 -1.19
C ARG A 104 5.21 19.63 -1.89
N VAL A 105 6.28 19.64 -2.65
CA VAL A 105 6.74 20.83 -3.39
C VAL A 105 5.80 21.13 -4.56
N VAL A 106 5.50 20.13 -5.39
CA VAL A 106 4.72 20.31 -6.63
C VAL A 106 3.25 20.62 -6.34
N TYR A 107 2.65 19.91 -5.40
CA TYR A 107 1.21 20.06 -5.12
C TYR A 107 0.89 21.04 -3.99
N GLY A 108 1.90 21.53 -3.26
CA GLY A 108 1.73 22.52 -2.19
C GLY A 108 0.98 22.02 -0.95
N ARG A 109 0.66 20.73 -0.84
CA ARG A 109 -0.12 20.13 0.25
C ARG A 109 0.45 18.78 0.69
N LEU A 110 0.20 18.41 1.95
CA LEU A 110 0.79 17.20 2.56
C LEU A 110 0.04 15.91 2.24
N ARG A 111 -1.14 15.98 1.68
CA ARG A 111 -2.06 14.84 1.55
C ARG A 111 -1.45 13.69 0.73
N GLU A 112 -0.88 14.00 -0.41
CA GLU A 112 -0.26 13.06 -1.35
C GLU A 112 1.01 12.44 -0.75
N SER A 113 1.82 13.26 -0.10
CA SER A 113 3.04 12.81 0.60
C SER A 113 2.72 11.89 1.78
N VAL A 114 1.75 12.28 2.62
CA VAL A 114 1.30 11.47 3.76
C VAL A 114 0.68 10.16 3.28
N PHE A 115 -0.08 10.17 2.20
CA PHE A 115 -0.63 8.96 1.59
C PHE A 115 0.49 8.00 1.20
N LEU A 116 1.48 8.45 0.43
CA LEU A 116 2.54 7.58 -0.07
C LEU A 116 3.36 6.96 1.06
N VAL A 117 3.78 7.78 2.03
CA VAL A 117 4.52 7.30 3.20
C VAL A 117 3.66 6.33 4.02
N ALA A 118 2.39 6.66 4.26
CA ALA A 118 1.49 5.82 5.04
C ALA A 118 1.25 4.45 4.39
N VAL A 119 1.12 4.38 3.05
CA VAL A 119 0.95 3.09 2.34
C VAL A 119 2.18 2.21 2.50
N VAL A 120 3.39 2.78 2.28
CA VAL A 120 4.65 2.03 2.43
C VAL A 120 4.84 1.58 3.87
N CYS A 121 4.58 2.43 4.86
CA CYS A 121 4.68 2.07 6.28
C CYS A 121 3.65 1.01 6.69
N ALA A 122 2.40 1.12 6.26
CA ALA A 122 1.33 0.19 6.63
C ALA A 122 1.61 -1.22 6.10
N GLN A 123 1.95 -1.36 4.81
CA GLN A 123 2.30 -2.68 4.28
C GLN A 123 3.56 -3.25 4.94
N SER A 124 4.58 -2.42 5.23
CA SER A 124 5.79 -2.87 5.90
C SER A 124 5.50 -3.38 7.32
N ALA A 125 4.62 -2.69 8.07
CA ALA A 125 4.23 -3.13 9.40
C ALA A 125 3.50 -4.49 9.37
N ILE A 126 2.57 -4.69 8.43
CA ILE A 126 1.85 -5.96 8.26
C ILE A 126 2.82 -7.06 7.81
N PHE A 127 3.70 -6.78 6.85
CA PHE A 127 4.74 -7.70 6.41
C PHE A 127 5.63 -8.14 7.57
N LEU A 128 6.18 -7.21 8.35
CA LEU A 128 7.06 -7.52 9.46
C LEU A 128 6.36 -8.36 10.53
N LEU A 129 5.12 -8.01 10.87
CA LEU A 129 4.31 -8.79 11.80
C LEU A 129 4.13 -10.24 11.32
N ALA A 130 3.73 -10.43 10.06
CA ALA A 130 3.54 -11.76 9.49
C ALA A 130 4.84 -12.57 9.42
N THR A 131 5.95 -11.93 9.05
CA THR A 131 7.29 -12.56 8.96
C THR A 131 7.76 -13.15 10.29
N VAL A 132 7.50 -12.44 11.40
CA VAL A 132 7.89 -12.92 12.75
C VAL A 132 7.18 -14.21 13.13
N PHE A 133 5.90 -14.36 12.76
CA PHE A 133 5.08 -15.48 13.23
C PHE A 133 4.92 -16.61 12.22
N ALA A 134 4.86 -16.32 10.91
CA ALA A 134 4.65 -17.35 9.89
C ALA A 134 5.86 -18.27 9.69
N GLN A 135 7.07 -17.74 9.75
CA GLN A 135 8.35 -18.47 9.68
C GLN A 135 8.41 -19.49 8.53
N ARG A 136 7.89 -19.14 7.36
CA ARG A 136 7.91 -20.00 6.18
C ARG A 136 9.35 -20.14 5.66
N ALA A 137 9.77 -21.37 5.38
CA ALA A 137 11.03 -21.63 4.68
C ALA A 137 11.00 -21.03 3.27
N ARG A 138 12.17 -20.64 2.75
CA ARG A 138 12.33 -20.23 1.35
C ARG A 138 12.37 -21.45 0.43
N PRO A 139 12.14 -21.27 -0.90
CA PRO A 139 12.25 -22.37 -1.87
C PRO A 139 13.59 -23.11 -1.76
N HIS A 140 13.55 -24.42 -1.88
CA HIS A 140 14.75 -25.29 -1.84
C HIS A 140 15.47 -25.31 -3.20
N VAL A 141 15.86 -24.14 -3.67
CA VAL A 141 16.61 -23.93 -4.92
C VAL A 141 17.81 -23.01 -4.66
N PRO A 142 18.83 -22.99 -5.51
CA PRO A 142 19.92 -22.01 -5.38
C PRO A 142 19.37 -20.58 -5.37
N HIS A 143 19.67 -19.82 -4.33
CA HIS A 143 19.28 -18.42 -4.23
C HIS A 143 20.27 -17.53 -4.99
N LEU A 144 19.78 -16.59 -5.80
CA LEU A 144 20.64 -15.63 -6.52
C LEU A 144 20.90 -14.34 -5.72
N ASP A 145 20.21 -14.15 -4.59
CA ASP A 145 20.47 -13.09 -3.63
C ASP A 145 20.81 -13.67 -2.25
N PRO A 146 21.48 -12.89 -1.38
CA PRO A 146 21.64 -13.27 0.02
C PRO A 146 20.26 -13.43 0.69
N ALA A 147 19.98 -14.61 1.22
CA ALA A 147 18.73 -14.90 1.90
C ALA A 147 18.82 -14.46 3.37
N PRO A 148 18.06 -13.44 3.82
CA PRO A 148 18.02 -13.12 5.23
C PRO A 148 17.36 -14.24 6.03
N PRO A 149 17.69 -14.42 7.32
CA PRO A 149 17.12 -15.47 8.16
C PRO A 149 15.68 -15.10 8.61
N THR A 150 14.86 -14.70 7.66
CA THR A 150 13.46 -14.29 7.87
C THR A 150 12.53 -15.16 7.05
N SER A 151 11.25 -15.19 7.41
CA SER A 151 10.22 -15.90 6.67
C SER A 151 10.20 -15.53 5.18
N SER A 152 9.93 -16.50 4.32
CA SER A 152 9.67 -16.21 2.90
C SER A 152 8.29 -15.57 2.70
N TYR A 153 7.32 -15.84 3.58
CA TYR A 153 5.94 -15.34 3.47
C TYR A 153 5.69 -14.15 4.40
N PRO A 154 4.96 -13.15 3.93
CA PRO A 154 4.68 -12.81 2.51
C PRO A 154 5.90 -12.17 1.85
N SER A 155 5.85 -11.92 0.51
CA SER A 155 6.94 -11.20 -0.15
C SER A 155 6.89 -9.69 0.17
N GLY A 156 7.83 -9.24 1.02
CA GLY A 156 7.98 -7.84 1.38
C GLY A 156 8.38 -6.94 0.22
N HIS A 157 9.27 -7.41 -0.67
CA HIS A 157 9.66 -6.68 -1.88
C HIS A 157 8.46 -6.42 -2.79
N THR A 158 7.63 -7.45 -3.03
CA THR A 158 6.46 -7.33 -3.89
C THR A 158 5.44 -6.35 -3.30
N SER A 159 5.12 -6.47 -2.01
CA SER A 159 4.16 -5.57 -1.37
C SER A 159 4.66 -4.13 -1.29
N ALA A 160 5.97 -3.91 -1.07
CA ALA A 160 6.58 -2.59 -1.07
C ALA A 160 6.61 -1.95 -2.47
N ALA A 161 6.91 -2.76 -3.51
CA ALA A 161 6.85 -2.31 -4.89
C ALA A 161 5.44 -1.84 -5.28
N VAL A 162 4.41 -2.60 -4.96
CA VAL A 162 3.01 -2.18 -5.19
C VAL A 162 2.70 -0.91 -4.43
N ALA A 163 3.03 -0.86 -3.14
CA ALA A 163 2.76 0.30 -2.29
C ALA A 163 3.38 1.58 -2.86
N PHE A 164 4.63 1.52 -3.27
CA PHE A 164 5.34 2.68 -3.80
C PHE A 164 4.96 2.99 -5.26
N TYR A 165 5.15 2.04 -6.17
CA TYR A 165 5.00 2.31 -7.61
C TYR A 165 3.54 2.51 -8.02
N CYS A 166 2.62 1.63 -7.58
CA CYS A 166 1.19 1.82 -7.86
C CYS A 166 0.60 2.97 -7.03
N GLY A 167 1.07 3.20 -5.80
CA GLY A 167 0.69 4.37 -5.01
C GLY A 167 1.08 5.69 -5.68
N THR A 168 2.29 5.77 -6.23
CA THR A 168 2.77 6.92 -7.02
C THR A 168 1.95 7.10 -8.28
N ALA A 169 1.73 6.03 -9.07
CA ALA A 169 0.92 6.06 -10.28
C ALA A 169 -0.51 6.56 -10.00
N LEU A 170 -1.11 6.13 -8.90
CA LEU A 170 -2.44 6.60 -8.48
C LEU A 170 -2.45 8.11 -8.22
N VAL A 171 -1.48 8.63 -7.45
CA VAL A 171 -1.38 10.07 -7.18
C VAL A 171 -1.23 10.85 -8.48
N LEU A 172 -0.33 10.43 -9.36
CA LEU A 172 -0.12 11.09 -10.66
C LEU A 172 -1.38 11.06 -11.51
N THR A 173 -2.09 9.93 -11.59
CA THR A 173 -3.36 9.79 -12.32
C THR A 173 -4.43 10.73 -11.78
N LEU A 174 -4.54 10.92 -10.46
CA LEU A 174 -5.50 11.86 -9.87
C LEU A 174 -5.25 13.32 -10.27
N HIS A 175 -3.99 13.67 -10.58
CA HIS A 175 -3.61 15.02 -11.00
C HIS A 175 -3.59 15.20 -12.53
N THR A 176 -3.49 14.10 -13.28
CA THR A 176 -3.48 14.10 -14.75
C THR A 176 -4.74 13.46 -15.36
N HIS A 177 -5.84 13.41 -14.62
CA HIS A 177 -7.08 12.68 -14.98
C HIS A 177 -7.65 13.00 -16.36
N ARG A 178 -7.34 14.18 -16.91
CA ARG A 178 -7.78 14.60 -18.25
C ARG A 178 -6.90 14.07 -19.39
N HIS A 179 -5.76 13.46 -19.08
CA HIS A 179 -4.77 13.02 -20.06
C HIS A 179 -4.69 11.48 -20.09
N THR A 180 -5.56 10.84 -20.85
CA THR A 180 -5.70 9.36 -20.89
C THR A 180 -4.39 8.64 -21.20
N ILE A 181 -3.62 9.13 -22.18
CA ILE A 181 -2.32 8.51 -22.55
C ILE A 181 -1.33 8.60 -21.40
N LEU A 182 -1.26 9.76 -20.73
CA LEU A 182 -0.36 9.95 -19.60
C LEU A 182 -0.77 9.06 -18.41
N ASN A 183 -2.08 8.91 -18.16
CA ASN A 183 -2.58 8.01 -17.13
C ASN A 183 -2.24 6.54 -17.44
N ALA A 184 -2.39 6.12 -18.70
CA ALA A 184 -1.98 4.78 -19.11
C ALA A 184 -0.47 4.55 -18.91
N LEU A 185 0.35 5.57 -19.22
CA LEU A 185 1.80 5.50 -18.98
C LEU A 185 2.16 5.38 -17.50
N TRP A 186 1.52 6.16 -16.61
CA TRP A 186 1.76 6.04 -15.16
C TRP A 186 1.45 4.65 -14.63
N TRP A 187 0.34 4.05 -15.09
CA TRP A 187 -0.03 2.70 -14.68
C TRP A 187 0.85 1.63 -15.33
N LEU A 188 1.25 1.80 -16.58
CA LEU A 188 2.20 0.89 -17.25
C LEU A 188 3.54 0.86 -16.50
N LEU A 189 4.07 2.01 -16.12
CA LEU A 189 5.32 2.11 -15.37
C LEU A 189 5.14 1.60 -13.94
N GLY A 190 4.09 2.01 -13.23
CA GLY A 190 3.88 1.66 -11.83
C GLY A 190 3.55 0.17 -11.64
N ALA A 191 2.57 -0.35 -12.36
CA ALA A 191 2.19 -1.75 -12.29
C ALA A 191 3.25 -2.66 -12.93
N GLY A 192 3.88 -2.20 -14.03
CA GLY A 192 4.99 -2.90 -14.68
C GLY A 192 6.19 -3.08 -13.75
N ALA A 193 6.59 -2.03 -13.04
CA ALA A 193 7.68 -2.10 -12.06
C ALA A 193 7.34 -3.07 -10.91
N ALA A 194 6.12 -2.98 -10.35
CA ALA A 194 5.68 -3.89 -9.30
C ALA A 194 5.66 -5.34 -9.78
N LEU A 195 5.18 -5.60 -11.00
CA LEU A 195 5.18 -6.93 -11.62
C LEU A 195 6.60 -7.43 -11.83
N ALA A 196 7.49 -6.61 -12.37
CA ALA A 196 8.89 -6.95 -12.59
C ALA A 196 9.59 -7.34 -11.29
N VAL A 197 9.34 -6.61 -10.19
CA VAL A 197 9.86 -6.98 -8.86
C VAL A 197 9.39 -8.37 -8.45
N GLY A 198 8.09 -8.64 -8.47
CA GLY A 198 7.55 -9.93 -8.04
C GLY A 198 8.07 -11.10 -8.86
N LEU A 199 8.13 -10.96 -10.20
CA LEU A 199 8.70 -11.96 -11.10
C LEU A 199 10.20 -12.16 -10.83
N SER A 200 10.93 -11.07 -10.56
CA SER A 200 12.35 -11.17 -10.19
C SER A 200 12.54 -11.97 -8.90
N ARG A 201 11.70 -11.77 -7.88
CA ARG A 201 11.79 -12.53 -6.61
C ARG A 201 11.52 -14.02 -6.79
N LEU A 202 10.59 -14.40 -7.69
CA LEU A 202 10.35 -15.80 -8.08
C LEU A 202 11.56 -16.37 -8.80
N TYR A 203 12.01 -15.71 -9.86
CA TYR A 203 13.13 -16.15 -10.68
C TYR A 203 14.41 -16.34 -9.85
N ARG A 204 14.68 -15.45 -8.91
CA ARG A 204 15.86 -15.49 -8.04
C ARG A 204 15.76 -16.51 -6.91
N GLY A 205 14.64 -17.25 -6.79
CA GLY A 205 14.43 -18.31 -5.79
C GLY A 205 14.22 -17.79 -4.37
N MET A 206 13.87 -16.51 -4.23
CA MET A 206 13.77 -15.88 -2.91
C MET A 206 12.39 -16.08 -2.26
N HIS A 207 11.37 -16.34 -3.04
CA HIS A 207 9.98 -16.48 -2.62
C HIS A 207 9.26 -17.52 -3.47
N HIS A 208 8.27 -18.19 -2.89
CA HIS A 208 7.32 -19.00 -3.61
C HIS A 208 6.28 -18.15 -4.36
N LEU A 209 5.58 -18.76 -5.31
CA LEU A 209 4.53 -18.09 -6.08
C LEU A 209 3.42 -17.54 -5.17
N THR A 210 3.01 -18.31 -4.16
CA THR A 210 2.00 -17.86 -3.18
C THR A 210 2.47 -16.69 -2.33
N ASP A 211 3.76 -16.59 -1.97
CA ASP A 211 4.32 -15.47 -1.21
C ASP A 211 4.25 -14.16 -2.01
N VAL A 212 4.60 -14.24 -3.30
CA VAL A 212 4.56 -13.11 -4.24
C VAL A 212 3.12 -12.69 -4.51
N SER A 213 2.23 -13.65 -4.77
CA SER A 213 0.81 -13.40 -5.01
C SER A 213 0.17 -12.68 -3.83
N TRP A 214 0.45 -13.15 -2.60
CA TRP A 214 -0.05 -12.47 -1.40
C TRP A 214 0.60 -11.10 -1.19
N GLY A 215 1.87 -10.94 -1.55
CA GLY A 215 2.54 -9.64 -1.55
C GLY A 215 1.80 -8.61 -2.42
N TYR A 216 1.35 -9.00 -3.62
CA TYR A 216 0.51 -8.14 -4.47
C TYR A 216 -0.81 -7.78 -3.78
N VAL A 217 -1.52 -8.77 -3.22
CA VAL A 217 -2.79 -8.54 -2.52
C VAL A 217 -2.60 -7.58 -1.35
N LEU A 218 -1.58 -7.78 -0.53
CA LEU A 218 -1.25 -6.91 0.61
C LEU A 218 -0.98 -5.46 0.17
N GLY A 219 -0.12 -5.28 -0.85
CA GLY A 219 0.22 -3.96 -1.35
C GLY A 219 -1.00 -3.24 -1.93
N ILE A 220 -1.77 -3.90 -2.80
CA ILE A 220 -3.00 -3.35 -3.40
C ILE A 220 -4.01 -2.97 -2.31
N PHE A 221 -4.23 -3.83 -1.33
CA PHE A 221 -5.15 -3.54 -0.23
C PHE A 221 -4.76 -2.29 0.54
N CYS A 222 -3.48 -2.14 0.91
CA CYS A 222 -2.98 -0.95 1.61
C CYS A 222 -3.16 0.32 0.76
N VAL A 223 -2.85 0.25 -0.56
CA VAL A 223 -3.08 1.37 -1.49
C VAL A 223 -4.55 1.76 -1.51
N VAL A 224 -5.48 0.81 -1.66
CA VAL A 224 -6.91 1.07 -1.75
C VAL A 224 -7.46 1.68 -0.46
N VAL A 225 -7.17 1.08 0.69
CA VAL A 225 -7.66 1.56 2.01
C VAL A 225 -7.20 2.98 2.27
N LEU A 226 -5.90 3.25 2.10
CA LEU A 226 -5.34 4.57 2.39
C LEU A 226 -5.72 5.62 1.33
N ALA A 227 -5.87 5.22 0.05
CA ALA A 227 -6.41 6.12 -0.97
C ALA A 227 -7.84 6.55 -0.66
N GLN A 228 -8.71 5.62 -0.28
CA GLN A 228 -10.09 5.91 0.13
C GLN A 228 -10.13 6.89 1.31
N ALA A 229 -9.29 6.67 2.32
CA ALA A 229 -9.29 7.47 3.54
C ALA A 229 -8.66 8.87 3.36
N LEU A 230 -7.55 8.96 2.59
CA LEU A 230 -6.72 10.16 2.52
C LEU A 230 -6.91 10.95 1.22
N LEU A 231 -7.12 10.28 0.07
CA LEU A 231 -7.17 10.95 -1.22
C LEU A 231 -8.60 11.15 -1.74
N LEU A 232 -9.43 10.10 -1.73
CA LEU A 232 -10.74 10.11 -2.40
C LEU A 232 -11.85 10.63 -1.49
N ARG A 233 -11.89 10.18 -0.23
CA ARG A 233 -12.89 10.59 0.78
C ARG A 233 -12.21 11.02 2.07
N PRO A 234 -11.45 12.13 2.08
CA PRO A 234 -10.63 12.49 3.22
C PRO A 234 -11.50 12.70 4.47
N ILE A 235 -11.00 12.20 5.61
CA ILE A 235 -11.67 12.25 6.90
C ILE A 235 -12.06 13.70 7.28
N THR A 236 -11.24 14.68 6.87
CA THR A 236 -11.50 16.11 7.07
C THR A 236 -12.70 16.64 6.25
N ALA A 237 -13.03 16.05 5.10
CA ALA A 237 -14.22 16.45 4.32
C ALA A 237 -15.52 15.99 4.98
N SER A 238 -15.49 14.85 5.67
CA SER A 238 -16.61 14.37 6.50
C SER A 238 -16.95 15.36 7.64
N ARG A 239 -15.95 16.04 8.21
CA ARG A 239 -16.15 17.14 9.18
C ARG A 239 -16.97 18.28 8.59
N ARG A 240 -16.60 18.79 7.40
CA ARG A 240 -17.29 19.92 6.75
C ARG A 240 -18.73 19.56 6.37
N ALA A 241 -18.97 18.32 5.93
CA ALA A 241 -20.32 17.86 5.59
C ALA A 241 -21.20 17.69 6.85
N ALA A 242 -20.67 17.16 7.95
CA ALA A 242 -21.39 17.04 9.22
C ALA A 242 -21.73 18.41 9.81
N THR A 243 -20.80 19.37 9.76
CA THR A 243 -21.03 20.75 10.22
C THR A 243 -22.10 21.45 9.38
N LYS A 244 -22.06 21.33 8.04
CA LYS A 244 -23.09 21.90 7.15
C LYS A 244 -24.47 21.30 7.41
N ARG A 245 -24.59 19.99 7.65
CA ARG A 245 -25.88 19.35 7.99
C ARG A 245 -26.42 19.81 9.33
N ALA A 246 -25.55 19.93 10.35
CA ALA A 246 -25.97 20.44 11.65
C ALA A 246 -26.46 21.88 11.61
N VAL A 247 -25.79 22.76 10.85
CA VAL A 247 -26.21 24.15 10.64
C VAL A 247 -27.55 24.24 9.88
N ARG A 248 -27.71 23.39 8.84
CA ARG A 248 -28.97 23.39 8.05
C ARG A 248 -30.17 22.82 8.84
N GLY A 249 -29.92 21.83 9.72
CA GLY A 249 -30.96 21.29 10.61
C GLY A 249 -31.40 22.29 11.68
N ALA A 250 -30.48 23.10 12.20
CA ALA A 250 -30.80 24.15 13.19
C ALA A 250 -31.49 25.41 12.60
N ALA A 251 -31.43 25.58 11.28
CA ALA A 251 -32.12 26.70 10.57
C ALA A 251 -33.55 26.34 10.15
N LEU A 252 -33.98 25.10 10.33
CA LEU A 252 -35.32 24.59 9.99
C LEU A 252 -36.20 24.31 11.22
N THR A 253 -35.67 24.52 12.41
CA THR A 253 -36.37 24.50 13.72
C THR A 253 -36.46 25.90 14.30
#